data_18f5f1a470a88fe3e53775ae4e03ced0
#
_entry.id   18f5f1a470a88fe3e53775ae4e03ced0
#
_cell.length_a   1.000
_cell.length_b   1.000
_cell.length_c   1.000
_cell.angle_alpha   90.00
_cell.angle_beta   90.00
_cell.angle_gamma   90.00
#
_symmetry.space_group_name_H-M   'P 1'
#
loop_
_entity.id
_entity.type
_entity.pdbx_description
1 polymer ?
#
loop_
_entity_poly.entity_id
_entity_poly.type
_entity_poly.pdbx_seq_one_letter_code
_entity_poly.pdbx_strand_id
1 'polypeptide(L)'
;KDVTFLDNVDLTNIDAFKSAIDTQSSTDSIDINLIATPGINFSDNETLVKYALTLTEERSDCLYIIDAPRVSTNAVKATEIVELLDSAVIDSNYAATYWPWIQISDAATSKYVMVPPTAEVVRCFALTDNIAYPWFATGGVNRGKFGSNVIKADVKLTRDDRDVLYAGRINPINTTLQDGVHILGQKNLQQKPSVLDRINVRRLMLHVRRLVAAAATTLLFEQNDQTIRDQFVAKVQPLLLQIQNQRGLSGFRIVMDDFNPNATVVDANT
;
A
#
# COMPACT_ATOMS: atom_id res chain seq x y z
N LYS A 1 5.60 -33.18 -4.11
CA LYS A 1 6.02 -31.99 -4.90
C LYS A 1 5.06 -30.89 -4.55
N ASP A 2 5.52 -29.88 -3.85
CA ASP A 2 4.74 -28.67 -3.59
C ASP A 2 4.47 -27.98 -4.93
N VAL A 3 3.21 -27.81 -5.25
CA VAL A 3 2.82 -27.00 -6.43
C VAL A 3 2.93 -25.55 -6.01
N THR A 4 3.84 -24.83 -6.63
CA THR A 4 3.94 -23.39 -6.47
C THR A 4 2.91 -22.72 -7.35
N PHE A 5 2.10 -21.86 -6.76
CA PHE A 5 1.24 -20.95 -7.49
C PHE A 5 2.14 -19.92 -8.19
N LEU A 6 2.16 -19.92 -9.50
CA LEU A 6 2.93 -19.02 -10.34
C LEU A 6 4.46 -19.23 -10.40
N ASP A 7 4.96 -20.47 -10.36
CA ASP A 7 6.36 -20.76 -10.74
C ASP A 7 6.67 -20.37 -12.21
N ASN A 8 5.67 -20.13 -13.01
CA ASN A 8 5.76 -19.65 -14.39
C ASN A 8 4.59 -18.71 -14.70
N VAL A 9 4.65 -17.47 -14.23
CA VAL A 9 3.95 -16.42 -14.96
C VAL A 9 4.70 -16.31 -16.28
N ASP A 10 4.14 -16.84 -17.35
CA ASP A 10 4.68 -16.70 -18.68
C ASP A 10 4.56 -15.21 -19.08
N LEU A 11 5.60 -14.44 -18.78
CA LEU A 11 5.71 -13.03 -19.13
C LEU A 11 6.12 -12.83 -20.58
N THR A 12 5.89 -13.82 -21.45
CA THR A 12 6.11 -13.65 -22.90
C THR A 12 5.26 -12.53 -23.47
N ASN A 13 4.21 -12.11 -22.76
CA ASN A 13 3.36 -11.00 -23.17
C ASN A 13 3.31 -9.86 -22.12
N ILE A 14 4.45 -9.22 -21.88
CA ILE A 14 4.56 -8.05 -20.99
C ILE A 14 3.56 -6.94 -21.35
N ASP A 15 3.30 -6.75 -22.65
CA ASP A 15 2.40 -5.70 -23.13
C ASP A 15 0.93 -5.97 -22.74
N ALA A 16 0.51 -7.24 -22.67
CA ALA A 16 -0.82 -7.57 -22.17
C ALA A 16 -0.97 -7.25 -20.67
N PHE A 17 0.08 -7.51 -19.88
CA PHE A 17 0.09 -7.11 -18.45
C PHE A 17 0.08 -5.60 -18.30
N LYS A 18 0.84 -4.85 -19.08
CA LYS A 18 0.80 -3.38 -19.07
C LYS A 18 -0.58 -2.86 -19.44
N SER A 19 -1.18 -3.39 -20.50
CA SER A 19 -2.54 -3.01 -20.90
C SER A 19 -3.58 -3.30 -19.79
N ALA A 20 -3.43 -4.40 -19.05
CA ALA A 20 -4.29 -4.71 -17.92
C ALA A 20 -4.09 -3.72 -16.75
N ILE A 21 -2.84 -3.29 -16.49
CA ILE A 21 -2.53 -2.27 -15.49
C ILE A 21 -3.10 -0.92 -15.94
N ASP A 22 -2.99 -0.56 -17.22
CA ASP A 22 -3.51 0.69 -17.79
C ASP A 22 -5.02 0.84 -17.66
N THR A 23 -5.77 -0.25 -17.58
CA THR A 23 -7.21 -0.20 -17.31
C THR A 23 -7.51 0.46 -15.96
N GLN A 24 -6.54 0.46 -15.05
CA GLN A 24 -6.65 1.07 -13.73
C GLN A 24 -6.16 2.53 -13.70
N SER A 25 -5.78 3.13 -14.83
CA SER A 25 -5.20 4.48 -14.87
C SER A 25 -6.19 5.60 -14.54
N SER A 26 -7.46 5.43 -14.90
CA SER A 26 -8.49 6.46 -14.73
C SER A 26 -8.97 6.54 -13.28
N THR A 27 -8.74 7.69 -12.63
CA THR A 27 -9.25 7.98 -11.29
C THR A 27 -10.74 8.32 -11.30
N ASP A 28 -11.29 8.77 -12.42
CA ASP A 28 -12.68 9.19 -12.54
C ASP A 28 -13.64 8.01 -12.71
N SER A 29 -13.16 6.94 -13.35
CA SER A 29 -13.99 5.76 -13.65
C SER A 29 -13.85 4.64 -12.64
N ILE A 30 -12.71 4.55 -11.93
CA ILE A 30 -12.38 3.43 -11.06
C ILE A 30 -11.86 3.94 -9.71
N ASP A 31 -12.66 3.74 -8.67
CA ASP A 31 -12.28 4.06 -7.29
C ASP A 31 -11.61 2.86 -6.63
N ILE A 32 -10.29 2.96 -6.41
CA ILE A 32 -9.48 1.92 -5.79
C ILE A 32 -8.61 2.49 -4.67
N ASN A 33 -8.41 1.69 -3.62
CA ASN A 33 -7.54 2.04 -2.48
C ASN A 33 -6.22 1.30 -2.50
N LEU A 34 -6.22 0.11 -3.08
CA LEU A 34 -5.08 -0.81 -3.10
C LEU A 34 -4.94 -1.41 -4.50
N ILE A 35 -3.71 -1.48 -4.98
CA ILE A 35 -3.32 -2.25 -6.16
C ILE A 35 -2.44 -3.39 -5.69
N ALA A 36 -2.59 -4.54 -6.30
CA ALA A 36 -1.74 -5.70 -6.03
C ALA A 36 -1.56 -6.52 -7.31
N THR A 37 -0.37 -7.06 -7.49
CA THR A 37 -0.02 -7.96 -8.60
C THR A 37 0.55 -9.26 -8.04
N PRO A 38 -0.29 -10.15 -7.49
CA PRO A 38 0.18 -11.37 -6.83
C PRO A 38 1.02 -12.23 -7.77
N GLY A 39 2.22 -12.62 -7.31
CA GLY A 39 3.17 -13.43 -8.07
C GLY A 39 4.13 -12.65 -8.97
N ILE A 40 3.90 -11.36 -9.18
CA ILE A 40 4.83 -10.47 -9.88
C ILE A 40 5.71 -9.80 -8.82
N ASN A 41 6.99 -10.17 -8.78
CA ASN A 41 7.92 -9.72 -7.76
C ASN A 41 8.94 -8.71 -8.30
N PHE A 42 9.56 -7.96 -7.40
CA PHE A 42 10.48 -6.89 -7.75
C PHE A 42 11.84 -7.37 -8.30
N SER A 43 12.19 -8.65 -8.13
CA SER A 43 13.46 -9.20 -8.62
C SER A 43 13.33 -9.75 -10.04
N ASP A 44 12.34 -10.61 -10.28
CA ASP A 44 12.22 -11.31 -11.56
C ASP A 44 11.48 -10.47 -12.61
N ASN A 45 10.61 -9.54 -12.14
CA ASN A 45 9.71 -8.77 -12.98
C ASN A 45 9.83 -7.26 -12.77
N GLU A 46 11.02 -6.78 -12.53
CA GLU A 46 11.34 -5.39 -12.16
C GLU A 46 10.65 -4.36 -13.07
N THR A 47 10.70 -4.57 -14.39
CA THR A 47 10.12 -3.64 -15.37
C THR A 47 8.60 -3.48 -15.18
N LEU A 48 7.88 -4.57 -14.93
CA LEU A 48 6.44 -4.54 -14.76
C LEU A 48 6.05 -3.95 -13.39
N VAL A 49 6.82 -4.27 -12.34
CA VAL A 49 6.64 -3.70 -11.01
C VAL A 49 6.85 -2.18 -11.05
N LYS A 50 7.91 -1.70 -11.70
CA LYS A 50 8.16 -0.25 -11.86
C LYS A 50 7.07 0.43 -12.68
N TYR A 51 6.56 -0.23 -13.72
CA TYR A 51 5.44 0.30 -14.50
C TYR A 51 4.17 0.48 -13.65
N ALA A 52 3.78 -0.55 -12.90
CA ALA A 52 2.64 -0.47 -11.99
C ALA A 52 2.85 0.56 -10.87
N LEU A 53 4.09 0.71 -10.39
CA LEU A 53 4.44 1.73 -9.41
C LEU A 53 4.28 3.15 -9.96
N THR A 54 4.79 3.41 -11.17
CA THR A 54 4.64 4.71 -11.84
C THR A 54 3.17 5.08 -11.98
N LEU A 55 2.33 4.16 -12.46
CA LEU A 55 0.89 4.37 -12.55
C LEU A 55 0.26 4.69 -11.17
N THR A 56 0.68 3.98 -10.11
CA THR A 56 0.19 4.23 -8.75
C THR A 56 0.58 5.62 -8.26
N GLU A 57 1.78 6.08 -8.56
CA GLU A 57 2.29 7.41 -8.21
C GLU A 57 1.56 8.52 -8.98
N GLU A 58 1.32 8.32 -10.26
CA GLU A 58 0.53 9.23 -11.10
C GLU A 58 -0.90 9.36 -10.60
N ARG A 59 -1.57 8.26 -10.30
CA ARG A 59 -2.90 8.25 -9.68
C ARG A 59 -2.88 8.96 -8.32
N SER A 60 -1.89 8.69 -7.48
CA SER A 60 -1.73 9.27 -6.14
C SER A 60 -2.93 9.10 -5.20
N ASP A 61 -3.79 8.11 -5.41
CA ASP A 61 -5.00 7.82 -4.62
C ASP A 61 -5.02 6.41 -4.02
N CYS A 62 -4.05 5.57 -4.35
CA CYS A 62 -3.96 4.18 -3.92
C CYS A 62 -2.56 3.80 -3.42
N LEU A 63 -2.45 2.62 -2.81
CA LEU A 63 -1.20 2.02 -2.36
C LEU A 63 -0.96 0.72 -3.12
N TYR A 64 0.26 0.51 -3.61
CA TYR A 64 0.67 -0.70 -4.31
C TYR A 64 1.34 -1.69 -3.37
N ILE A 65 0.87 -2.95 -3.37
CA ILE A 65 1.48 -4.04 -2.62
C ILE A 65 2.29 -4.90 -3.58
N ILE A 66 3.60 -4.90 -3.39
CA ILE A 66 4.57 -5.59 -4.24
C ILE A 66 5.02 -6.88 -3.57
N ASP A 67 5.05 -7.97 -4.32
CA ASP A 67 5.60 -9.23 -3.83
C ASP A 67 7.12 -9.24 -3.83
N ALA A 68 7.68 -9.85 -2.80
CA ALA A 68 9.08 -10.23 -2.77
C ALA A 68 9.28 -11.58 -3.48
N PRO A 69 10.47 -11.86 -4.03
CA PRO A 69 10.77 -13.14 -4.64
C PRO A 69 10.65 -14.28 -3.63
N ARG A 70 10.16 -15.43 -4.09
CA ARG A 70 10.21 -16.65 -3.30
C ARG A 70 11.63 -17.21 -3.31
N VAL A 71 12.12 -17.49 -2.16
CA VAL A 71 13.39 -18.16 -2.02
C VAL A 71 13.16 -19.59 -1.54
N SER A 72 13.49 -20.56 -2.38
CA SER A 72 13.14 -21.97 -2.20
C SER A 72 14.05 -22.74 -1.25
N THR A 73 15.08 -22.12 -0.71
CA THR A 73 16.04 -22.80 0.18
C THR A 73 16.05 -22.17 1.57
N ASN A 74 16.05 -23.01 2.61
CA ASN A 74 16.16 -22.58 4.02
C ASN A 74 17.46 -21.82 4.35
N ALA A 75 18.31 -21.56 3.37
CA ALA A 75 19.59 -20.88 3.48
C ALA A 75 19.55 -19.39 3.17
N VAL A 76 18.42 -18.87 2.65
CA VAL A 76 18.35 -17.44 2.30
C VAL A 76 18.17 -16.62 3.54
N LYS A 77 19.15 -15.80 3.76
CA LYS A 77 19.16 -14.85 4.86
C LYS A 77 18.25 -13.66 4.52
N ALA A 78 17.63 -13.09 5.53
CA ALA A 78 16.87 -11.85 5.40
C ALA A 78 17.67 -10.74 4.68
N THR A 79 18.99 -10.72 4.83
CA THR A 79 19.92 -9.82 4.15
C THR A 79 19.87 -9.93 2.63
N GLU A 80 19.76 -11.16 2.08
CA GLU A 80 19.71 -11.36 0.62
C GLU A 80 18.45 -10.77 -0.01
N ILE A 81 17.31 -10.87 0.67
CA ILE A 81 16.05 -10.25 0.21
C ILE A 81 16.15 -8.72 0.24
N VAL A 82 16.82 -8.16 1.25
CA VAL A 82 17.07 -6.72 1.32
C VAL A 82 18.00 -6.26 0.20
N GLU A 83 19.07 -7.01 -0.08
CA GLU A 83 19.99 -6.73 -1.19
C GLU A 83 19.29 -6.80 -2.56
N LEU A 84 18.38 -7.75 -2.76
CA LEU A 84 17.56 -7.83 -3.99
C LEU A 84 16.64 -6.60 -4.13
N LEU A 85 16.01 -6.15 -3.04
CA LEU A 85 15.18 -4.94 -3.07
C LEU A 85 16.02 -3.68 -3.35
N ASP A 86 17.20 -3.58 -2.74
CA ASP A 86 18.09 -2.44 -2.97
C ASP A 86 18.64 -2.43 -4.42
N SER A 87 18.89 -3.60 -4.99
CA SER A 87 19.29 -3.75 -6.40
C SER A 87 18.19 -3.34 -7.38
N ALA A 88 16.93 -3.53 -7.01
CA ALA A 88 15.79 -3.09 -7.80
C ALA A 88 15.59 -1.55 -7.80
N VAL A 89 16.30 -0.82 -6.94
CA VAL A 89 16.29 0.66 -6.86
C VAL A 89 14.86 1.21 -6.79
N ILE A 90 14.05 0.68 -5.87
CA ILE A 90 12.69 1.16 -5.64
C ILE A 90 12.70 2.12 -4.44
N ASP A 91 12.27 3.36 -4.68
CA ASP A 91 12.11 4.40 -3.65
C ASP A 91 10.74 5.07 -3.82
N SER A 92 9.75 4.60 -3.08
CA SER A 92 8.39 5.13 -3.16
C SER A 92 7.64 5.00 -1.85
N ASN A 93 6.90 6.04 -1.49
CA ASN A 93 5.98 5.97 -0.36
C ASN A 93 4.57 5.45 -0.75
N TYR A 94 4.36 5.14 -2.04
CA TYR A 94 3.12 4.56 -2.55
C TYR A 94 3.17 3.04 -2.67
N ALA A 95 4.28 2.41 -2.28
CA ALA A 95 4.43 0.96 -2.34
C ALA A 95 4.87 0.37 -1.01
N ALA A 96 4.49 -0.89 -0.79
CA ALA A 96 4.92 -1.68 0.36
C ALA A 96 5.16 -3.13 -0.06
N THR A 97 6.11 -3.80 0.58
CA THR A 97 6.41 -5.21 0.35
C THR A 97 6.41 -6.00 1.65
N TYR A 98 6.11 -7.29 1.54
CA TYR A 98 5.96 -8.22 2.65
C TYR A 98 6.70 -9.52 2.35
N TRP A 99 7.36 -10.09 3.35
CA TRP A 99 8.10 -11.35 3.24
C TRP A 99 8.08 -12.10 4.57
N PRO A 100 8.10 -13.43 4.60
CA PRO A 100 8.19 -14.39 3.50
C PRO A 100 6.84 -14.77 2.88
N TRP A 101 6.90 -15.67 1.88
CA TRP A 101 5.72 -16.32 1.32
C TRP A 101 5.03 -17.20 2.36
N ILE A 102 3.80 -17.56 2.10
CA ILE A 102 2.94 -18.32 3.03
C ILE A 102 2.46 -19.63 2.41
N GLN A 103 2.26 -20.60 3.27
CA GLN A 103 1.64 -21.87 2.90
C GLN A 103 0.17 -21.84 3.27
N ILE A 104 -0.69 -22.09 2.29
CA ILE A 104 -2.13 -22.21 2.48
C ILE A 104 -2.61 -23.63 2.25
N SER A 105 -3.74 -23.97 2.87
CA SER A 105 -4.49 -25.19 2.57
C SER A 105 -5.51 -24.86 1.47
N ASP A 106 -5.36 -25.53 0.34
CA ASP A 106 -6.38 -25.46 -0.72
C ASP A 106 -7.52 -26.42 -0.40
N ALA A 107 -8.68 -25.87 -0.13
CA ALA A 107 -9.86 -26.65 0.24
C ALA A 107 -10.39 -27.53 -0.91
N ALA A 108 -10.15 -27.13 -2.16
CA ALA A 108 -10.65 -27.85 -3.34
C ALA A 108 -9.82 -29.11 -3.62
N THR A 109 -8.50 -29.04 -3.45
CA THR A 109 -7.58 -30.15 -3.75
C THR A 109 -7.05 -30.85 -2.52
N SER A 110 -7.33 -30.33 -1.32
CA SER A 110 -6.76 -30.79 -0.03
C SER A 110 -5.23 -30.82 -0.01
N LYS A 111 -4.59 -29.97 -0.80
CA LYS A 111 -3.14 -29.85 -0.89
C LYS A 111 -2.66 -28.56 -0.21
N TYR A 112 -1.40 -28.57 0.16
CA TYR A 112 -0.71 -27.39 0.62
C TYR A 112 -0.03 -26.70 -0.56
N VAL A 113 -0.32 -25.42 -0.72
CA VAL A 113 0.21 -24.59 -1.82
C VAL A 113 0.97 -23.42 -1.22
N MET A 114 2.12 -23.08 -1.81
CA MET A 114 2.86 -21.87 -1.47
C MET A 114 2.36 -20.74 -2.33
N VAL A 115 1.99 -19.62 -1.69
CA VAL A 115 1.45 -18.45 -2.37
C VAL A 115 2.14 -17.18 -1.87
N PRO A 116 2.19 -16.13 -2.68
CA PRO A 116 2.65 -14.83 -2.22
C PRO A 116 1.72 -14.30 -1.11
N PRO A 117 2.24 -13.55 -0.14
CA PRO A 117 1.45 -13.07 0.98
C PRO A 117 0.44 -11.98 0.61
N THR A 118 0.57 -11.39 -0.57
CA THR A 118 -0.17 -10.20 -1.02
C THR A 118 -1.67 -10.35 -0.88
N ALA A 119 -2.27 -11.49 -1.25
CA ALA A 119 -3.72 -11.72 -1.12
C ALA A 119 -4.19 -11.61 0.35
N GLU A 120 -3.45 -12.22 1.27
CA GLU A 120 -3.76 -12.16 2.71
C GLU A 120 -3.46 -10.78 3.31
N VAL A 121 -2.42 -10.10 2.82
CA VAL A 121 -2.11 -8.72 3.20
C VAL A 121 -3.25 -7.79 2.80
N VAL A 122 -3.73 -7.86 1.55
CA VAL A 122 -4.88 -7.07 1.07
C VAL A 122 -6.14 -7.39 1.90
N ARG A 123 -6.38 -8.68 2.24
CA ARG A 123 -7.47 -9.06 3.14
C ARG A 123 -7.34 -8.39 4.52
N CYS A 124 -6.12 -8.32 5.09
CA CYS A 124 -5.89 -7.64 6.36
C CYS A 124 -6.14 -6.13 6.27
N PHE A 125 -5.80 -5.50 5.16
CA PHE A 125 -6.14 -4.09 4.91
C PHE A 125 -7.66 -3.90 4.82
N ALA A 126 -8.36 -4.71 4.04
CA ALA A 126 -9.81 -4.66 3.93
C ALA A 126 -10.51 -4.91 5.29
N LEU A 127 -10.00 -5.86 6.08
CA LEU A 127 -10.48 -6.08 7.44
C LEU A 127 -10.26 -4.86 8.33
N THR A 128 -9.09 -4.23 8.26
CA THR A 128 -8.77 -3.02 9.03
C THR A 128 -9.72 -1.89 8.66
N ASP A 129 -10.02 -1.69 7.38
CA ASP A 129 -10.92 -0.65 6.89
C ASP A 129 -12.37 -0.89 7.33
N ASN A 130 -12.77 -2.15 7.47
CA ASN A 130 -14.12 -2.51 7.92
C ASN A 130 -14.33 -2.37 9.44
N ILE A 131 -13.33 -2.74 10.26
CA ILE A 131 -13.44 -2.73 11.73
C ILE A 131 -12.89 -1.48 12.40
N ALA A 132 -12.11 -0.67 11.66
CA ALA A 132 -11.49 0.55 12.13
C ALA A 132 -11.47 1.59 11.00
N TYR A 133 -10.34 2.27 10.80
CA TYR A 133 -10.19 3.28 9.74
C TYR A 133 -8.88 3.04 8.96
N PRO A 134 -8.75 3.57 7.73
CA PRO A 134 -7.56 3.37 6.88
C PRO A 134 -6.22 3.78 7.51
N TRP A 135 -6.25 4.69 8.47
CA TRP A 135 -5.05 5.16 9.19
C TRP A 135 -4.67 4.34 10.41
N PHE A 136 -5.41 3.29 10.73
CA PHE A 136 -4.97 2.35 11.74
C PHE A 136 -3.95 1.37 11.16
N ALA A 137 -2.92 1.07 11.96
CA ALA A 137 -1.88 0.14 11.55
C ALA A 137 -2.44 -1.27 11.27
N THR A 138 -2.24 -1.75 10.04
CA THR A 138 -2.59 -3.12 9.64
C THR A 138 -1.45 -4.04 10.01
N GLY A 139 -1.38 -4.43 11.28
CA GLY A 139 -0.32 -5.27 11.81
C GLY A 139 -0.65 -5.81 13.19
N GLY A 140 0.17 -6.73 13.66
CA GLY A 140 -0.03 -7.44 14.92
C GLY A 140 -1.21 -8.40 14.89
N VAL A 141 -1.55 -8.93 16.06
CA VAL A 141 -2.54 -10.01 16.20
C VAL A 141 -3.97 -9.55 15.90
N ASN A 142 -4.29 -8.30 16.19
CA ASN A 142 -5.68 -7.82 16.11
C ASN A 142 -6.14 -7.52 14.67
N ARG A 143 -5.27 -6.95 13.83
CA ARG A 143 -5.61 -6.50 12.48
C ARG A 143 -4.73 -7.06 11.38
N GLY A 144 -3.55 -7.59 11.73
CA GLY A 144 -2.61 -8.19 10.78
C GLY A 144 -2.57 -9.71 10.81
N LYS A 145 -3.51 -10.38 11.49
CA LYS A 145 -3.59 -11.84 11.55
C LYS A 145 -4.18 -12.41 10.26
N PHE A 146 -3.49 -13.39 9.69
CA PHE A 146 -3.91 -14.08 8.48
C PHE A 146 -5.08 -15.03 8.72
N GLY A 147 -5.74 -15.43 7.64
CA GLY A 147 -6.89 -16.31 7.69
C GLY A 147 -6.55 -17.71 8.21
N SER A 148 -7.59 -18.45 8.59
CA SER A 148 -7.43 -19.82 9.11
C SER A 148 -6.96 -20.84 8.07
N ASN A 149 -7.02 -20.48 6.78
CA ASN A 149 -6.47 -21.27 5.67
C ASN A 149 -4.94 -21.18 5.58
N VAL A 150 -4.33 -20.18 6.23
CA VAL A 150 -2.86 -20.01 6.28
C VAL A 150 -2.29 -20.86 7.40
N ILE A 151 -1.39 -21.77 7.04
CA ILE A 151 -0.81 -22.75 7.96
C ILE A 151 0.44 -22.20 8.61
N LYS A 152 1.36 -21.70 7.80
CA LYS A 152 2.66 -21.16 8.24
C LYS A 152 3.27 -20.24 7.19
N ALA A 153 4.27 -19.46 7.61
CA ALA A 153 5.17 -18.80 6.70
C ALA A 153 6.19 -19.79 6.11
N ASP A 154 6.65 -19.56 4.89
CA ASP A 154 7.63 -20.42 4.18
C ASP A 154 8.96 -20.47 4.96
N VAL A 155 9.38 -19.33 5.49
CA VAL A 155 10.59 -19.20 6.30
C VAL A 155 10.22 -18.79 7.72
N LYS A 156 10.80 -19.43 8.71
CA LYS A 156 10.67 -19.04 10.12
C LYS A 156 11.70 -17.98 10.44
N LEU A 157 11.25 -16.76 10.66
CA LEU A 157 12.09 -15.62 10.98
C LEU A 157 12.53 -15.62 12.45
N THR A 158 13.81 -15.42 12.68
CA THR A 158 14.34 -15.08 14.00
C THR A 158 14.05 -13.59 14.33
N ARG A 159 14.39 -13.14 15.53
CA ARG A 159 14.25 -11.73 15.88
C ARG A 159 15.18 -10.86 15.04
N ASP A 160 16.42 -11.30 14.88
CA ASP A 160 17.44 -10.57 14.12
C ASP A 160 17.05 -10.47 12.63
N ASP A 161 16.51 -11.54 12.03
CA ASP A 161 16.01 -11.52 10.65
C ASP A 161 14.90 -10.48 10.47
N ARG A 162 13.97 -10.39 11.43
CA ARG A 162 12.89 -9.40 11.38
C ARG A 162 13.40 -7.97 11.51
N ASP A 163 14.39 -7.75 12.34
CA ASP A 163 15.01 -6.43 12.52
C ASP A 163 15.77 -6.01 11.24
N VAL A 164 16.47 -6.93 10.57
CA VAL A 164 17.14 -6.71 9.29
C VAL A 164 16.11 -6.38 8.19
N LEU A 165 15.07 -7.19 8.03
CA LEU A 165 14.00 -6.95 7.06
C LEU A 165 13.34 -5.59 7.27
N TYR A 166 13.01 -5.27 8.51
CA TYR A 166 12.34 -4.02 8.84
C TYR A 166 13.26 -2.81 8.64
N ALA A 167 14.57 -2.94 8.92
CA ALA A 167 15.55 -1.92 8.57
C ALA A 167 15.62 -1.72 7.05
N GLY A 168 15.59 -2.82 6.28
CA GLY A 168 15.57 -2.85 4.82
C GLY A 168 14.20 -2.53 4.18
N ARG A 169 13.25 -1.96 4.92
CA ARG A 169 11.92 -1.52 4.40
C ARG A 169 11.00 -2.66 3.97
N ILE A 170 11.29 -3.90 4.35
CA ILE A 170 10.46 -5.07 4.10
C ILE A 170 9.66 -5.38 5.36
N ASN A 171 8.35 -5.56 5.23
CA ASN A 171 7.49 -5.85 6.37
C ASN A 171 7.51 -7.35 6.66
N PRO A 172 8.04 -7.79 7.82
CA PRO A 172 8.15 -9.19 8.14
C PRO A 172 6.79 -9.80 8.48
N ILE A 173 6.58 -11.02 8.00
CA ILE A 173 5.46 -11.89 8.38
C ILE A 173 5.99 -12.88 9.41
N ASN A 174 5.40 -12.89 10.58
CA ASN A 174 5.82 -13.74 11.69
C ASN A 174 4.82 -14.88 11.91
N THR A 175 5.35 -16.01 12.38
CA THR A 175 4.55 -17.14 12.80
C THR A 175 4.81 -17.43 14.27
N THR A 176 3.78 -17.29 15.11
CA THR A 176 3.84 -17.66 16.54
C THR A 176 2.94 -18.86 16.83
N LEU A 177 3.26 -19.60 17.87
CA LEU A 177 2.47 -20.76 18.28
C LEU A 177 1.08 -20.39 18.81
N GLN A 178 0.98 -19.20 19.44
CA GLN A 178 -0.26 -18.74 20.06
C GLN A 178 -1.16 -17.99 19.08
N ASP A 179 -0.58 -17.13 18.25
CA ASP A 179 -1.33 -16.18 17.44
C ASP A 179 -1.40 -16.57 15.96
N GLY A 180 -0.61 -17.58 15.54
CA GLY A 180 -0.51 -17.98 14.14
C GLY A 180 0.33 -17.01 13.30
N VAL A 181 -0.01 -16.89 12.02
CA VAL A 181 0.70 -16.06 11.05
C VAL A 181 0.14 -14.65 11.07
N HIS A 182 1.00 -13.64 11.19
CA HIS A 182 0.59 -12.25 11.25
C HIS A 182 1.68 -11.28 10.75
N ILE A 183 1.26 -10.09 10.34
CA ILE A 183 2.12 -9.00 9.87
C ILE A 183 2.76 -8.29 11.07
N LEU A 184 4.08 -8.03 11.02
CA LEU A 184 4.81 -7.27 12.05
C LEU A 184 5.43 -5.97 11.56
N GLY A 185 5.11 -5.48 10.37
CA GLY A 185 5.70 -4.28 9.79
C GLY A 185 4.67 -3.25 9.36
N GLN A 186 5.11 -2.00 9.24
CA GLN A 186 4.30 -0.86 8.78
C GLN A 186 5.14 0.13 7.95
N LYS A 187 6.21 -0.32 7.31
CA LYS A 187 7.03 0.51 6.44
C LYS A 187 6.61 0.40 4.98
N ASN A 188 6.63 1.53 4.29
CA ASN A 188 6.61 1.55 2.83
C ASN A 188 8.05 1.49 2.27
N LEU A 189 8.21 1.60 0.96
CA LEU A 189 9.50 1.48 0.28
C LEU A 189 10.29 2.79 0.20
N GLN A 190 9.85 3.84 0.88
CA GLN A 190 10.58 5.12 0.91
C GLN A 190 11.95 4.96 1.59
N GLN A 191 13.01 5.39 0.90
CA GLN A 191 14.38 5.31 1.42
C GLN A 191 14.66 6.39 2.47
N LYS A 192 14.28 7.63 2.17
CA LYS A 192 14.50 8.74 3.09
C LYS A 192 13.51 8.67 4.27
N PRO A 193 13.98 8.60 5.51
CA PRO A 193 13.10 8.61 6.68
C PRO A 193 12.24 9.87 6.71
N SER A 194 10.93 9.70 6.85
CA SER A 194 9.98 10.79 7.03
C SER A 194 8.72 10.26 7.72
N VAL A 195 7.81 11.14 8.07
CA VAL A 195 6.49 10.73 8.62
C VAL A 195 5.70 9.89 7.61
N LEU A 196 5.94 10.06 6.31
CA LEU A 196 5.29 9.33 5.23
C LEU A 196 5.93 7.95 4.95
N ASP A 197 6.98 7.56 5.67
CA ASP A 197 7.60 6.23 5.54
C ASP A 197 6.76 5.11 6.18
N ARG A 198 5.63 5.48 6.82
CA ARG A 198 4.69 4.56 7.43
C ARG A 198 3.43 4.37 6.59
N ILE A 199 3.06 3.11 6.37
CA ILE A 199 1.90 2.75 5.55
C ILE A 199 0.61 3.38 6.08
N ASN A 200 0.39 3.35 7.41
CA ASN A 200 -0.80 3.90 8.01
C ASN A 200 -0.91 5.42 7.83
N VAL A 201 0.20 6.15 7.95
CA VAL A 201 0.23 7.60 7.70
C VAL A 201 0.00 7.90 6.22
N ARG A 202 0.63 7.12 5.32
CA ARG A 202 0.40 7.28 3.88
C ARG A 202 -1.07 7.05 3.53
N ARG A 203 -1.69 6.00 4.04
CA ARG A 203 -3.11 5.72 3.82
C ARG A 203 -4.03 6.82 4.38
N LEU A 204 -3.67 7.41 5.52
CA LEU A 204 -4.35 8.61 6.03
C LEU A 204 -4.31 9.74 5.01
N MET A 205 -3.12 10.04 4.46
CA MET A 205 -2.97 11.12 3.48
C MET A 205 -3.74 10.85 2.18
N LEU A 206 -3.76 9.61 1.69
CA LEU A 206 -4.56 9.21 0.54
C LEU A 206 -6.07 9.40 0.81
N HIS A 207 -6.53 9.03 1.99
CA HIS A 207 -7.93 9.21 2.39
C HIS A 207 -8.31 10.70 2.50
N VAL A 208 -7.47 11.51 3.16
CA VAL A 208 -7.67 12.97 3.25
C VAL A 208 -7.72 13.60 1.86
N ARG A 209 -6.76 13.26 0.98
CA ARG A 209 -6.71 13.77 -0.40
C ARG A 209 -8.02 13.46 -1.15
N ARG A 210 -8.53 12.24 -1.05
CA ARG A 210 -9.78 11.82 -1.69
C ARG A 210 -10.98 12.62 -1.20
N LEU A 211 -11.11 12.81 0.12
CA LEU A 211 -12.19 13.59 0.71
C LEU A 211 -12.13 15.07 0.29
N VAL A 212 -10.93 15.64 0.28
CA VAL A 212 -10.74 17.04 -0.14
C VAL A 212 -11.00 17.20 -1.63
N ALA A 213 -10.56 16.27 -2.47
CA ALA A 213 -10.84 16.29 -3.91
C ALA A 213 -12.36 16.20 -4.19
N ALA A 214 -13.07 15.29 -3.50
CA ALA A 214 -14.52 15.18 -3.62
C ALA A 214 -15.25 16.47 -3.20
N ALA A 215 -14.78 17.15 -2.15
CA ALA A 215 -15.32 18.44 -1.75
C ALA A 215 -15.04 19.54 -2.78
N ALA A 216 -13.84 19.55 -3.38
CA ALA A 216 -13.43 20.51 -4.40
C ALA A 216 -14.22 20.34 -5.72
N THR A 217 -14.55 19.10 -6.11
CA THR A 217 -15.31 18.82 -7.35
C THR A 217 -16.64 19.58 -7.40
N THR A 218 -17.27 19.82 -6.26
CA THR A 218 -18.53 20.56 -6.19
C THR A 218 -18.40 22.07 -6.45
N LEU A 219 -17.18 22.58 -6.48
CA LEU A 219 -16.85 24.00 -6.69
C LEU A 219 -16.13 24.22 -8.03
N LEU A 220 -16.04 23.19 -8.87
CA LEU A 220 -15.52 23.34 -10.22
C LEU A 220 -16.40 24.29 -11.02
N PHE A 221 -15.77 25.14 -11.82
CA PHE A 221 -16.39 26.18 -12.64
C PHE A 221 -17.03 27.36 -11.87
N GLU A 222 -16.87 27.41 -10.54
CA GLU A 222 -17.25 28.60 -9.78
C GLU A 222 -16.15 29.68 -9.86
N GLN A 223 -16.54 30.95 -9.68
CA GLN A 223 -15.60 32.06 -9.67
C GLN A 223 -14.65 31.96 -8.47
N ASN A 224 -13.35 32.23 -8.66
CA ASN A 224 -12.38 32.18 -7.57
C ASN A 224 -12.42 33.47 -6.71
N ASP A 225 -13.50 33.66 -5.97
CA ASP A 225 -13.69 34.76 -5.04
C ASP A 225 -13.58 34.29 -3.57
N GLN A 226 -13.59 35.22 -2.64
CA GLN A 226 -13.50 34.92 -1.21
C GLN A 226 -14.69 34.07 -0.74
N THR A 227 -15.87 34.25 -1.32
CA THR A 227 -17.07 33.50 -0.94
C THR A 227 -16.93 32.03 -1.24
N ILE A 228 -16.36 31.66 -2.39
CA ILE A 228 -16.13 30.28 -2.80
C ILE A 228 -15.01 29.64 -1.96
N ARG A 229 -13.96 30.42 -1.62
CA ARG A 229 -12.92 29.95 -0.70
C ARG A 229 -13.48 29.62 0.69
N ASP A 230 -14.34 30.49 1.22
CA ASP A 230 -15.00 30.27 2.52
C ASP A 230 -15.95 29.06 2.45
N GLN A 231 -16.66 28.86 1.34
CA GLN A 231 -17.48 27.65 1.13
C GLN A 231 -16.64 26.38 1.09
N PHE A 232 -15.47 26.40 0.43
CA PHE A 232 -14.55 25.27 0.44
C PHE A 232 -14.09 24.93 1.86
N VAL A 233 -13.63 25.94 2.62
CA VAL A 233 -13.24 25.76 4.02
C VAL A 233 -14.39 25.19 4.85
N ALA A 234 -15.59 25.72 4.69
CA ALA A 234 -16.78 25.24 5.40
C ALA A 234 -17.14 23.78 5.09
N LYS A 235 -16.85 23.30 3.86
CA LYS A 235 -17.05 21.90 3.48
C LYS A 235 -15.94 20.98 3.99
N VAL A 236 -14.67 21.41 3.94
CA VAL A 236 -13.52 20.57 4.28
C VAL A 236 -13.30 20.50 5.80
N GLN A 237 -13.52 21.59 6.52
CA GLN A 237 -13.27 21.64 7.97
C GLN A 237 -14.00 20.55 8.77
N PRO A 238 -15.30 20.26 8.57
CA PRO A 238 -15.98 19.21 9.32
C PRO A 238 -15.43 17.81 9.00
N LEU A 239 -14.98 17.56 7.74
CA LEU A 239 -14.37 16.30 7.36
C LEU A 239 -13.04 16.06 8.10
N LEU A 240 -12.19 17.08 8.18
CA LEU A 240 -10.92 17.00 8.91
C LEU A 240 -11.12 16.89 10.42
N LEU A 241 -12.13 17.59 10.99
CA LEU A 241 -12.52 17.45 12.37
C LEU A 241 -13.00 16.03 12.70
N GLN A 242 -13.75 15.40 11.80
CA GLN A 242 -14.15 14.00 11.95
C GLN A 242 -12.94 13.07 12.01
N ILE A 243 -11.97 13.23 11.12
CA ILE A 243 -10.72 12.44 11.11
C ILE A 243 -9.92 12.68 12.38
N GLN A 244 -9.87 13.91 12.89
CA GLN A 244 -9.21 14.24 14.14
C GLN A 244 -9.89 13.54 15.33
N ASN A 245 -11.22 13.61 15.42
CA ASN A 245 -11.98 12.92 16.47
C ASN A 245 -11.80 11.40 16.42
N GLN A 246 -11.56 10.84 15.23
CA GLN A 246 -11.27 9.42 15.00
C GLN A 246 -9.78 9.08 15.15
N ARG A 247 -8.98 9.96 15.78
CA ARG A 247 -7.55 9.78 16.07
C ARG A 247 -6.66 9.64 14.81
N GLY A 248 -7.10 10.17 13.67
CA GLY A 248 -6.30 10.19 12.43
C GLY A 248 -5.31 11.36 12.44
N LEU A 249 -5.72 12.51 12.95
CA LEU A 249 -4.91 13.73 13.03
C LEU A 249 -4.82 14.23 14.47
N SER A 250 -3.66 14.72 14.87
CA SER A 250 -3.48 15.45 16.13
C SER A 250 -3.96 16.90 16.04
N GLY A 251 -3.87 17.49 14.85
CA GLY A 251 -4.33 18.82 14.52
C GLY A 251 -4.22 19.06 13.02
N PHE A 252 -4.94 20.06 12.52
CA PHE A 252 -4.87 20.48 11.13
C PHE A 252 -5.07 21.99 11.03
N ARG A 253 -4.66 22.58 9.92
CA ARG A 253 -4.90 23.97 9.54
C ARG A 253 -5.24 24.03 8.07
N ILE A 254 -6.31 24.71 7.73
CA ILE A 254 -6.68 25.02 6.34
C ILE A 254 -6.23 26.46 6.07
N VAL A 255 -5.38 26.64 5.06
CA VAL A 255 -4.85 27.96 4.67
C VAL A 255 -5.38 28.30 3.29
N MET A 256 -6.19 29.34 3.21
CA MET A 256 -6.79 29.85 1.99
C MET A 256 -6.67 31.38 2.02
N ASP A 257 -5.48 31.90 2.34
CA ASP A 257 -5.18 33.33 2.44
C ASP A 257 -4.46 33.83 1.17
N ASP A 258 -4.37 35.14 1.05
CA ASP A 258 -3.75 35.84 -0.10
C ASP A 258 -2.24 35.60 -0.23
N PHE A 259 -1.60 35.00 0.81
CA PHE A 259 -0.19 34.60 0.78
C PHE A 259 0.04 33.25 0.07
N ASN A 260 -1.00 32.47 -0.15
CA ASN A 260 -0.91 31.32 -1.04
C ASN A 260 -0.89 31.88 -2.48
N PRO A 261 0.00 31.42 -3.42
CA PRO A 261 0.25 32.08 -4.71
C PRO A 261 -0.93 32.06 -5.69
N ASN A 262 -2.13 32.25 -5.18
CA ASN A 262 -3.37 32.27 -5.94
C ASN A 262 -3.69 33.68 -6.51
N ALA A 263 -3.00 34.74 -6.10
CA ALA A 263 -3.22 36.07 -6.63
C ALA A 263 -2.99 36.12 -8.16
N THR A 264 -1.91 35.49 -8.62
CA THR A 264 -1.62 35.38 -10.06
C THR A 264 -2.61 34.48 -10.82
N VAL A 265 -3.25 33.52 -10.15
CA VAL A 265 -4.26 32.64 -10.75
C VAL A 265 -5.62 33.35 -10.84
N VAL A 266 -5.95 34.20 -9.87
CA VAL A 266 -7.15 35.02 -9.90
C VAL A 266 -7.07 36.01 -11.06
N ASP A 267 -5.94 36.69 -11.24
CA ASP A 267 -5.71 37.64 -12.33
C ASP A 267 -5.68 37.01 -13.73
N ALA A 268 -5.33 35.72 -13.81
CA ALA A 268 -5.30 34.99 -15.08
C ALA A 268 -6.67 34.48 -15.56
N ASN A 269 -7.69 34.43 -14.68
CA ASN A 269 -9.02 33.91 -14.96
C ASN A 269 -10.10 35.01 -15.06
N THR A 270 -9.72 36.27 -15.01
CA THR A 270 -10.53 37.45 -15.34
C THR A 270 -10.21 37.94 -16.74
#